data_5f6d30c5e77cfb3d94d1ab0f80b0f6dc
#
_entry.id   5f6d30c5e77cfb3d94d1ab0f80b0f6dc
#
_cell.length_a   1.000
_cell.length_b   1.000
_cell.length_c   1.000
_cell.angle_alpha   90.00
_cell.angle_beta   90.00
_cell.angle_gamma   90.00
#
_symmetry.space_group_name_H-M   'P 1'
#
loop_
_entity.id
_entity.type
_entity.pdbx_description
1 polymer ?
#
loop_
_entity_poly.entity_id
_entity_poly.type
_entity_poly.pdbx_seq_one_letter_code
_entity_poly.pdbx_strand_id
1 'polypeptide(L)'
;LATYRAIAATGLAICGLLESSCPAAEFPDAEFKVYRSNNFDSPMAIGVSLYLYRVQVNTSRRNIPPVVAADGKRYRPPLPLDLYYLMTAWGQSAEVQQRLLGWAMRELENTPILPSSLLNHYIREVDTFRPNETVELILDAISLQDINTLWDGFKANKTNQHLSVAYVARMLLIESAVELTEHPPVQTRVAEMGKVRPQ
;
A
#
# COMPACT_ATOMS: atom_id res chain seq x y z
N LEU A 1 -10.87 -10.95 1.75
CA LEU A 1 -9.54 -10.43 1.41
C LEU A 1 -9.65 -9.51 0.20
N ALA A 2 -8.71 -8.57 0.09
CA ALA A 2 -8.72 -7.56 -0.94
C ALA A 2 -8.33 -8.13 -2.31
N THR A 3 -8.85 -7.52 -3.38
CA THR A 3 -8.43 -7.86 -4.74
C THR A 3 -7.08 -7.20 -5.07
N TYR A 4 -6.45 -7.56 -6.21
CA TYR A 4 -5.21 -6.94 -6.69
C TYR A 4 -5.30 -5.41 -6.90
N ARG A 5 -6.52 -4.87 -7.00
CA ARG A 5 -6.79 -3.42 -7.14
C ARG A 5 -6.50 -2.64 -5.86
N ALA A 6 -6.38 -3.32 -4.74
CA ALA A 6 -6.16 -2.71 -3.42
C ALA A 6 -4.91 -1.84 -3.35
N ILE A 7 -3.86 -2.13 -4.13
CA ILE A 7 -2.66 -1.29 -4.19
C ILE A 7 -3.01 0.13 -4.66
N ALA A 8 -3.79 0.23 -5.75
CA ALA A 8 -4.23 1.53 -6.28
C ALA A 8 -5.25 2.21 -5.34
N ALA A 9 -6.20 1.42 -4.82
CA ALA A 9 -7.24 1.92 -3.92
C ALA A 9 -6.66 2.55 -2.65
N THR A 10 -5.61 1.98 -2.07
CA THR A 10 -4.95 2.53 -0.87
C THR A 10 -4.39 3.93 -1.13
N GLY A 11 -3.67 4.14 -2.23
CA GLY A 11 -3.13 5.47 -2.58
C GLY A 11 -4.23 6.50 -2.84
N LEU A 12 -5.29 6.11 -3.54
CA LEU A 12 -6.44 6.98 -3.81
C LEU A 12 -7.19 7.33 -2.52
N ALA A 13 -7.37 6.37 -1.61
CA ALA A 13 -8.04 6.61 -0.34
C ALA A 13 -7.27 7.58 0.55
N ILE A 14 -5.94 7.48 0.61
CA ILE A 14 -5.10 8.42 1.36
C ILE A 14 -5.25 9.85 0.77
N CYS A 15 -5.14 10.00 -0.55
CA CYS A 15 -5.33 11.30 -1.20
C CYS A 15 -6.75 11.85 -0.97
N GLY A 16 -7.78 11.02 -1.12
CA GLY A 16 -9.17 11.44 -0.92
C GLY A 16 -9.49 11.79 0.54
N LEU A 17 -8.89 11.11 1.52
CA LEU A 17 -9.00 11.47 2.93
C LEU A 17 -8.45 12.90 3.16
N LEU A 18 -7.25 13.19 2.66
CA LEU A 18 -6.65 14.51 2.77
C LEU A 18 -7.48 15.56 2.02
N GLU A 19 -7.95 15.26 0.82
CA GLU A 19 -8.77 16.19 0.03
C GLU A 19 -10.09 16.55 0.75
N SER A 20 -10.78 15.56 1.31
CA SER A 20 -12.05 15.76 2.00
C SER A 20 -11.93 16.52 3.31
N SER A 21 -10.77 16.46 3.97
CA SER A 21 -10.50 17.10 5.26
C SER A 21 -9.76 18.43 5.13
N CYS A 22 -9.31 18.80 3.91
CA CYS A 22 -8.47 19.97 3.70
C CYS A 22 -9.19 21.28 4.07
N PRO A 23 -8.59 22.13 4.92
CA PRO A 23 -9.16 23.42 5.23
C PRO A 23 -9.01 24.40 4.05
N ALA A 24 -10.02 24.45 3.16
CA ALA A 24 -9.98 25.26 1.95
C ALA A 24 -9.74 26.77 2.18
N ALA A 25 -10.08 27.28 3.35
CA ALA A 25 -9.79 28.69 3.72
C ALA A 25 -8.28 28.94 3.90
N GLU A 26 -7.52 27.92 4.30
CA GLU A 26 -6.08 28.00 4.54
C GLU A 26 -5.26 27.60 3.31
N PHE A 27 -5.73 26.59 2.59
CA PHE A 27 -5.08 26.05 1.39
C PHE A 27 -6.04 26.05 0.21
N PRO A 28 -6.37 27.24 -0.32
CA PRO A 28 -7.25 27.33 -1.50
C PRO A 28 -6.61 26.64 -2.69
N ASP A 29 -7.41 25.93 -3.45
CA ASP A 29 -7.00 25.20 -4.68
C ASP A 29 -5.93 24.11 -4.45
N ALA A 30 -5.77 23.61 -3.21
CA ALA A 30 -4.87 22.51 -2.92
C ALA A 30 -5.33 21.22 -3.61
N GLU A 31 -4.41 20.55 -4.28
CA GLU A 31 -4.65 19.30 -4.98
C GLU A 31 -4.02 18.12 -4.22
N PHE A 32 -4.67 16.96 -4.28
CA PHE A 32 -4.19 15.74 -3.63
C PHE A 32 -4.15 14.60 -4.64
N LYS A 33 -2.94 14.17 -5.03
CA LYS A 33 -2.79 13.25 -6.17
C LYS A 33 -1.78 12.16 -5.91
N VAL A 34 -2.10 10.95 -6.38
CA VAL A 34 -1.11 9.89 -6.51
C VAL A 34 -0.23 10.19 -7.71
N TYR A 35 1.09 10.31 -7.49
CA TYR A 35 2.08 10.62 -8.51
C TYR A 35 2.75 9.36 -9.04
N ARG A 36 3.19 9.42 -10.28
CA ARG A 36 4.23 8.60 -10.88
C ARG A 36 5.47 9.46 -11.16
N SER A 37 6.61 8.85 -11.44
CA SER A 37 7.90 9.54 -11.55
C SER A 37 7.88 10.78 -12.46
N ASN A 38 7.20 10.72 -13.60
CA ASN A 38 7.15 11.84 -14.55
C ASN A 38 6.26 13.03 -14.09
N ASN A 39 5.43 12.86 -13.06
CA ASN A 39 4.67 13.97 -12.51
C ASN A 39 5.56 14.97 -11.74
N PHE A 40 6.76 14.53 -11.31
CA PHE A 40 7.73 15.41 -10.66
C PHE A 40 8.39 16.41 -11.63
N ASP A 41 8.29 16.19 -12.93
CA ASP A 41 8.80 17.12 -13.97
C ASP A 41 7.97 18.41 -14.04
N SER A 42 6.67 18.32 -13.71
CA SER A 42 5.74 19.45 -13.68
C SER A 42 4.75 19.24 -12.54
N PRO A 43 5.20 19.48 -11.28
CA PRO A 43 4.38 19.24 -10.11
C PRO A 43 3.22 20.25 -10.00
N MET A 44 2.24 19.92 -9.15
CA MET A 44 1.15 20.82 -8.80
C MET A 44 1.67 22.10 -8.12
N ALA A 45 0.94 23.20 -8.26
CA ALA A 45 1.33 24.48 -7.69
C ALA A 45 1.21 24.50 -6.15
N ILE A 46 0.14 23.89 -5.62
CA ILE A 46 -0.14 23.74 -4.20
C ILE A 46 -0.84 22.41 -3.96
N GLY A 47 -0.45 21.67 -2.92
CA GLY A 47 -1.10 20.41 -2.57
C GLY A 47 -0.16 19.36 -2.01
N VAL A 48 -0.62 18.13 -1.98
CA VAL A 48 0.15 16.97 -1.51
C VAL A 48 0.16 15.90 -2.58
N SER A 49 1.34 15.43 -2.94
CA SER A 49 1.51 14.26 -3.79
C SER A 49 1.90 13.04 -2.96
N LEU A 50 1.38 11.90 -3.36
CA LEU A 50 1.71 10.60 -2.79
C LEU A 50 2.33 9.72 -3.88
N TYR A 51 3.59 9.32 -3.70
CA TYR A 51 4.32 8.49 -4.65
C TYR A 51 4.64 7.13 -4.06
N LEU A 52 4.11 6.06 -4.67
CA LEU A 52 4.43 4.69 -4.27
C LEU A 52 5.83 4.33 -4.80
N TYR A 53 6.83 4.39 -3.94
CA TYR A 53 8.22 4.11 -4.35
C TYR A 53 8.67 2.67 -4.13
N ARG A 54 7.95 1.91 -3.28
CA ARG A 54 8.31 0.52 -2.97
C ARG A 54 7.06 -0.28 -2.59
N VAL A 55 7.00 -1.51 -3.09
CA VAL A 55 6.06 -2.54 -2.64
C VAL A 55 6.89 -3.71 -2.12
N GLN A 56 6.60 -4.16 -0.93
CA GLN A 56 7.32 -5.25 -0.28
C GLN A 56 6.38 -6.33 0.22
N VAL A 57 6.79 -7.59 0.07
CA VAL A 57 6.09 -8.70 0.71
C VAL A 57 6.37 -8.64 2.22
N ASN A 58 5.32 -8.62 3.02
CA ASN A 58 5.44 -8.67 4.48
C ASN A 58 5.86 -10.08 4.92
N THR A 59 7.15 -10.23 5.23
CA THR A 59 7.74 -11.53 5.57
C THR A 59 7.25 -12.08 6.91
N SER A 60 6.86 -11.21 7.84
CA SER A 60 6.33 -11.60 9.15
C SER A 60 4.97 -12.31 9.04
N ARG A 61 4.26 -12.12 7.93
CA ARG A 61 2.96 -12.73 7.65
C ARG A 61 2.96 -13.71 6.47
N ARG A 62 4.10 -14.19 6.03
CA ARG A 62 4.18 -15.10 4.90
C ARG A 62 3.57 -16.48 5.16
N ASN A 63 3.40 -16.87 6.41
CA ASN A 63 2.85 -18.18 6.82
C ASN A 63 1.33 -18.14 7.04
N ILE A 64 0.59 -17.31 6.27
CA ILE A 64 -0.86 -17.30 6.32
C ILE A 64 -1.38 -18.62 5.71
N PRO A 65 -2.32 -19.31 6.39
CA PRO A 65 -2.91 -20.54 5.84
C PRO A 65 -3.78 -20.24 4.61
N PRO A 66 -4.07 -21.28 3.79
CA PRO A 66 -5.06 -21.18 2.74
C PRO A 66 -6.40 -20.64 3.25
N VAL A 67 -7.08 -19.86 2.43
CA VAL A 67 -8.38 -19.27 2.77
C VAL A 67 -9.50 -20.21 2.33
N VAL A 68 -10.46 -20.43 3.22
CA VAL A 68 -11.71 -21.13 2.89
C VAL A 68 -12.76 -20.06 2.60
N ALA A 69 -13.33 -20.10 1.38
CA ALA A 69 -14.43 -19.22 1.01
C ALA A 69 -15.77 -19.73 1.54
N ALA A 70 -16.81 -18.90 1.46
CA ALA A 70 -18.16 -19.25 1.94
C ALA A 70 -18.78 -20.47 1.20
N ASP A 71 -18.33 -20.75 -0.01
CA ASP A 71 -18.71 -21.92 -0.81
C ASP A 71 -17.98 -23.21 -0.42
N GLY A 72 -17.12 -23.17 0.60
CA GLY A 72 -16.31 -24.29 1.09
C GLY A 72 -15.04 -24.55 0.28
N LYS A 73 -14.79 -23.82 -0.78
CA LYS A 73 -13.57 -23.95 -1.59
C LYS A 73 -12.36 -23.38 -0.88
N ARG A 74 -11.22 -24.00 -1.10
CA ARG A 74 -9.94 -23.56 -0.53
C ARG A 74 -9.11 -22.88 -1.60
N TYR A 75 -8.59 -21.71 -1.27
CA TYR A 75 -7.74 -20.91 -2.14
C TYR A 75 -6.33 -20.81 -1.59
N ARG A 76 -5.34 -20.59 -2.46
CA ARG A 76 -3.95 -20.36 -2.04
C ARG A 76 -3.89 -19.23 -1.02
N PRO A 77 -2.86 -19.23 -0.15
CA PRO A 77 -2.63 -18.15 0.81
C PRO A 77 -2.64 -16.78 0.13
N PRO A 78 -3.17 -15.75 0.80
CA PRO A 78 -3.11 -14.39 0.29
C PRO A 78 -1.67 -13.87 0.24
N LEU A 79 -1.44 -12.89 -0.61
CA LEU A 79 -0.18 -12.19 -0.70
C LEU A 79 -0.18 -11.00 0.28
N PRO A 80 0.60 -11.06 1.38
CA PRO A 80 0.71 -9.96 2.32
C PRO A 80 1.69 -8.90 1.79
N LEU A 81 1.25 -7.65 1.70
CA LEU A 81 2.04 -6.54 1.18
C LEU A 81 2.11 -5.37 2.16
N ASP A 82 3.24 -4.69 2.13
CA ASP A 82 3.44 -3.36 2.68
C ASP A 82 3.75 -2.40 1.53
N LEU A 83 3.06 -1.25 1.49
CA LEU A 83 3.17 -0.23 0.46
C LEU A 83 3.87 0.99 1.02
N TYR A 84 5.00 1.37 0.44
CA TYR A 84 5.82 2.48 0.90
C TYR A 84 5.60 3.71 0.02
N TYR A 85 5.14 4.78 0.64
CA TYR A 85 4.79 6.02 -0.01
C TYR A 85 5.72 7.15 0.41
N LEU A 86 6.15 7.97 -0.54
CA LEU A 86 6.74 9.28 -0.30
C LEU A 86 5.63 10.33 -0.44
N MET A 87 5.33 11.02 0.65
CA MET A 87 4.39 12.14 0.69
C MET A 87 5.17 13.44 0.60
N THR A 88 4.86 14.26 -0.41
CA THR A 88 5.55 15.53 -0.67
C THR A 88 4.54 16.68 -0.67
N ALA A 89 4.82 17.72 0.08
CA ALA A 89 4.02 18.94 0.08
C ALA A 89 4.56 19.95 -0.95
N TRP A 90 3.64 20.50 -1.75
CA TRP A 90 3.89 21.51 -2.77
C TRP A 90 3.31 22.84 -2.36
N GLY A 91 3.97 23.93 -2.67
CA GLY A 91 3.50 25.27 -2.35
C GLY A 91 4.44 26.34 -2.87
N GLN A 92 3.94 27.56 -2.99
CA GLN A 92 4.68 28.70 -3.53
C GLN A 92 5.76 29.25 -2.59
N SER A 93 5.69 28.93 -1.30
CA SER A 93 6.69 29.31 -0.30
C SER A 93 7.01 28.16 0.64
N ALA A 94 8.15 28.19 1.29
CA ALA A 94 8.55 27.22 2.29
C ALA A 94 7.55 27.15 3.46
N GLU A 95 6.99 28.29 3.86
CA GLU A 95 5.98 28.37 4.92
C GLU A 95 4.71 27.58 4.53
N VAL A 96 4.18 27.79 3.33
CA VAL A 96 3.00 27.07 2.84
C VAL A 96 3.27 25.57 2.77
N GLN A 97 4.43 25.16 2.26
CA GLN A 97 4.81 23.74 2.21
C GLN A 97 4.88 23.11 3.62
N GLN A 98 5.52 23.79 4.59
CA GLN A 98 5.65 23.28 5.95
C GLN A 98 4.31 23.20 6.68
N ARG A 99 3.45 24.20 6.52
CA ARG A 99 2.09 24.20 7.11
C ARG A 99 1.24 23.10 6.52
N LEU A 100 1.23 22.95 5.20
CA LEU A 100 0.47 21.91 4.50
C LEU A 100 0.97 20.51 4.88
N LEU A 101 2.29 20.31 4.96
CA LEU A 101 2.86 19.04 5.41
C LEU A 101 2.46 18.71 6.85
N GLY A 102 2.60 19.69 7.76
CA GLY A 102 2.22 19.51 9.17
C GLY A 102 0.75 19.17 9.35
N TRP A 103 -0.13 19.86 8.60
CA TRP A 103 -1.54 19.55 8.58
C TRP A 103 -1.80 18.13 8.04
N ALA A 104 -1.23 17.77 6.88
CA ALA A 104 -1.42 16.45 6.27
C ALA A 104 -0.93 15.31 7.18
N MET A 105 0.23 15.47 7.81
CA MET A 105 0.75 14.51 8.78
C MET A 105 -0.21 14.35 9.97
N ARG A 106 -0.75 15.46 10.50
CA ARG A 106 -1.69 15.40 11.63
C ARG A 106 -2.99 14.70 11.24
N GLU A 107 -3.49 14.94 10.03
CA GLU A 107 -4.72 14.33 9.54
C GLU A 107 -4.55 12.79 9.35
N LEU A 108 -3.43 12.36 8.78
CA LEU A 108 -3.14 10.93 8.65
C LEU A 108 -2.97 10.25 10.02
N GLU A 109 -2.39 10.93 11.00
CA GLU A 109 -2.25 10.42 12.36
C GLU A 109 -3.57 10.39 13.12
N ASN A 110 -4.56 11.20 12.74
CA ASN A 110 -5.93 11.13 13.26
C ASN A 110 -6.67 9.88 12.74
N THR A 111 -6.26 9.34 11.59
CA THR A 111 -6.89 8.18 10.92
C THR A 111 -5.83 7.13 10.58
N PRO A 112 -5.12 6.56 11.58
CA PRO A 112 -4.02 5.63 11.33
C PRO A 112 -4.47 4.27 10.79
N ILE A 113 -5.76 3.93 10.95
CA ILE A 113 -6.36 2.72 10.43
C ILE A 113 -7.42 3.10 9.40
N LEU A 114 -7.13 2.78 8.13
CA LEU A 114 -8.04 3.03 7.02
C LEU A 114 -9.03 1.88 6.90
N PRO A 115 -10.33 2.06 7.20
CA PRO A 115 -11.33 1.01 7.09
C PRO A 115 -11.71 0.75 5.64
N SER A 116 -12.25 -0.44 5.36
CA SER A 116 -12.70 -0.84 4.01
C SER A 116 -13.70 0.12 3.38
N SER A 117 -14.54 0.76 4.18
CA SER A 117 -15.48 1.79 3.71
C SER A 117 -14.78 3.00 3.08
N LEU A 118 -13.69 3.48 3.71
CA LEU A 118 -12.87 4.56 3.19
C LEU A 118 -12.06 4.11 1.96
N LEU A 119 -11.44 2.91 2.06
CA LEU A 119 -10.61 2.34 1.00
C LEU A 119 -11.39 2.07 -0.30
N ASN A 120 -12.67 1.71 -0.20
CA ASN A 120 -13.55 1.49 -1.34
C ASN A 120 -14.21 2.78 -1.86
N HIS A 121 -14.21 3.87 -1.07
CA HIS A 121 -14.96 5.09 -1.43
C HIS A 121 -14.39 5.80 -2.66
N TYR A 122 -13.06 5.81 -2.80
CA TYR A 122 -12.35 6.58 -3.83
C TYR A 122 -11.95 5.75 -5.06
N ILE A 123 -12.36 4.49 -5.13
CA ILE A 123 -12.15 3.62 -6.30
C ILE A 123 -13.48 3.32 -6.98
N ARG A 124 -13.46 3.21 -8.31
CA ARG A 124 -14.69 2.95 -9.09
C ARG A 124 -15.22 1.52 -8.93
N GLU A 125 -14.32 0.58 -8.67
CA GLU A 125 -14.65 -0.83 -8.51
C GLU A 125 -15.15 -1.10 -7.10
N VAL A 126 -16.41 -1.48 -7.02
CA VAL A 126 -17.04 -1.92 -5.77
C VAL A 126 -16.36 -3.19 -5.26
N ASP A 127 -16.22 -3.32 -3.96
CA ASP A 127 -15.70 -4.51 -3.28
C ASP A 127 -14.22 -4.83 -3.54
N THR A 128 -13.39 -3.81 -3.75
CA THR A 128 -11.93 -4.00 -3.79
C THR A 128 -11.41 -4.53 -2.45
N PHE A 129 -11.90 -3.98 -1.34
CA PHE A 129 -11.70 -4.49 0.02
C PHE A 129 -12.99 -5.10 0.55
N ARG A 130 -12.89 -6.25 1.21
CA ARG A 130 -14.05 -6.90 1.85
C ARG A 130 -14.42 -6.16 3.15
N PRO A 131 -15.66 -6.28 3.63
CA PRO A 131 -16.04 -5.78 4.95
C PRO A 131 -15.06 -6.27 6.03
N ASN A 132 -14.75 -5.41 6.98
CA ASN A 132 -13.80 -5.65 8.10
C ASN A 132 -12.31 -5.71 7.71
N GLU A 133 -11.95 -5.43 6.47
CA GLU A 133 -10.54 -5.23 6.12
C GLU A 133 -10.12 -3.81 6.42
N THR A 134 -8.90 -3.68 6.88
CA THR A 134 -8.27 -2.40 7.21
C THR A 134 -6.84 -2.37 6.71
N VAL A 135 -6.36 -1.18 6.44
CA VAL A 135 -4.94 -0.92 6.16
C VAL A 135 -4.42 0.01 7.24
N GLU A 136 -3.33 -0.38 7.89
CA GLU A 136 -2.65 0.45 8.88
C GLU A 136 -1.69 1.39 8.18
N LEU A 137 -1.80 2.69 8.45
CA LEU A 137 -0.91 3.73 7.91
C LEU A 137 -0.03 4.26 9.03
N ILE A 138 1.28 4.10 8.89
CA ILE A 138 2.26 4.56 9.87
C ILE A 138 3.37 5.37 9.19
N LEU A 139 3.93 6.31 9.94
CA LEU A 139 5.12 7.06 9.51
C LEU A 139 6.31 6.10 9.39
N ASP A 140 7.01 6.14 8.26
CA ASP A 140 8.23 5.34 8.03
C ASP A 140 9.48 6.17 8.34
N ALA A 141 10.37 5.63 9.18
CA ALA A 141 11.63 6.26 9.54
C ALA A 141 12.70 6.06 8.45
N ILE A 142 12.41 6.57 7.24
CA ILE A 142 13.37 6.54 6.13
C ILE A 142 14.58 7.44 6.45
N SER A 143 15.79 6.98 6.09
CA SER A 143 16.99 7.78 6.28
C SER A 143 17.04 8.98 5.32
N LEU A 144 17.74 10.06 5.70
CA LEU A 144 17.96 11.20 4.82
C LEU A 144 18.69 10.79 3.53
N GLN A 145 19.60 9.81 3.61
CA GLN A 145 20.32 9.30 2.45
C GLN A 145 19.38 8.59 1.47
N ASP A 146 18.43 7.80 1.97
CA ASP A 146 17.45 7.10 1.12
C ASP A 146 16.48 8.10 0.46
N ILE A 147 16.03 9.12 1.20
CA ILE A 147 15.23 10.21 0.62
C ILE A 147 16.00 10.92 -0.50
N ASN A 148 17.28 11.24 -0.28
CA ASN A 148 18.12 11.85 -1.29
C ASN A 148 18.27 10.96 -2.52
N THR A 149 18.46 9.65 -2.33
CA THR A 149 18.54 8.67 -3.42
C THR A 149 17.25 8.61 -4.23
N LEU A 150 16.08 8.66 -3.56
CA LEU A 150 14.80 8.72 -4.26
C LEU A 150 14.69 9.99 -5.11
N TRP A 151 15.04 11.15 -4.54
CA TRP A 151 15.03 12.42 -5.27
C TRP A 151 16.04 12.47 -6.41
N ASP A 152 17.20 11.84 -6.25
CA ASP A 152 18.20 11.71 -7.31
C ASP A 152 17.67 10.88 -8.49
N GLY A 153 16.83 9.88 -8.23
CA GLY A 153 16.15 9.10 -9.26
C GLY A 153 15.16 9.90 -10.11
N PHE A 154 14.62 11.04 -9.60
CA PHE A 154 13.71 11.94 -10.33
C PHE A 154 14.46 13.03 -11.11
N LYS A 155 15.77 13.15 -10.96
CA LYS A 155 16.60 14.26 -11.50
C LYS A 155 16.79 14.29 -13.00
N ALA A 156 16.16 13.43 -13.79
CA ALA A 156 16.25 13.50 -15.25
C ALA A 156 15.99 14.92 -15.78
N ASN A 157 15.26 15.78 -15.04
CA ASN A 157 14.88 17.14 -15.40
C ASN A 157 15.20 18.24 -14.36
N LYS A 158 16.25 18.11 -13.57
CA LYS A 158 16.69 19.13 -12.59
C LYS A 158 15.71 19.36 -11.42
N THR A 159 14.91 18.38 -11.04
CA THR A 159 14.02 18.50 -9.88
C THR A 159 14.85 18.62 -8.61
N ASN A 160 14.68 19.71 -7.86
CA ASN A 160 15.30 19.88 -6.56
C ASN A 160 14.62 18.94 -5.55
N GLN A 161 15.35 18.60 -4.49
CA GLN A 161 14.76 17.91 -3.34
C GLN A 161 13.65 18.78 -2.72
N HIS A 162 12.48 18.20 -2.50
CA HIS A 162 11.36 18.84 -1.83
C HIS A 162 11.10 18.22 -0.47
N LEU A 163 10.46 19.00 0.40
CA LEU A 163 10.10 18.59 1.74
C LEU A 163 9.12 17.41 1.69
N SER A 164 9.58 16.26 2.16
CA SER A 164 8.85 14.99 2.04
C SER A 164 8.98 14.15 3.30
N VAL A 165 7.97 13.34 3.54
CA VAL A 165 7.96 12.32 4.60
C VAL A 165 7.53 10.97 4.00
N ALA A 166 8.01 9.89 4.58
CA ALA A 166 7.64 8.55 4.14
C ALA A 166 6.57 7.95 5.05
N TYR A 167 5.64 7.22 4.44
CA TYR A 167 4.61 6.44 5.11
C TYR A 167 4.62 5.01 4.59
N VAL A 168 4.27 4.08 5.44
CA VAL A 168 4.00 2.70 5.04
C VAL A 168 2.56 2.33 5.34
N ALA A 169 1.85 1.86 4.32
CA ALA A 169 0.54 1.25 4.45
C ALA A 169 0.73 -0.25 4.57
N ARG A 170 0.43 -0.80 5.76
CA ARG A 170 0.75 -2.17 6.15
C ARG A 170 -0.49 -3.06 6.14
N MET A 171 -0.25 -4.35 6.11
CA MET A 171 -1.27 -5.38 6.29
C MET A 171 -2.23 -5.52 5.11
N LEU A 172 -1.82 -5.12 3.91
CA LEU A 172 -2.59 -5.35 2.70
C LEU A 172 -2.53 -6.83 2.31
N LEU A 173 -3.67 -7.52 2.31
CA LEU A 173 -3.76 -8.95 1.98
C LEU A 173 -4.48 -9.12 0.64
N ILE A 174 -3.72 -9.42 -0.43
CA ILE A 174 -4.32 -9.66 -1.75
C ILE A 174 -4.73 -11.12 -1.86
N GLU A 175 -6.01 -11.37 -2.14
CA GLU A 175 -6.56 -12.72 -2.31
C GLU A 175 -5.99 -13.43 -3.54
N SER A 176 -5.96 -14.76 -3.48
CA SER A 176 -5.63 -15.61 -4.63
C SER A 176 -6.92 -16.15 -5.26
N ALA A 177 -7.00 -16.08 -6.59
CA ALA A 177 -8.07 -16.71 -7.35
C ALA A 177 -7.78 -18.20 -7.65
N VAL A 178 -6.62 -18.73 -7.23
CA VAL A 178 -6.21 -20.10 -7.51
C VAL A 178 -6.77 -21.05 -6.44
N GLU A 179 -7.70 -21.91 -6.84
CA GLU A 179 -8.26 -22.96 -5.99
C GLU A 179 -7.21 -24.04 -5.71
N LEU A 180 -7.17 -24.51 -4.48
CA LEU A 180 -6.36 -25.66 -4.07
C LEU A 180 -7.16 -26.93 -4.30
N THR A 181 -6.72 -27.75 -5.24
CA THR A 181 -7.29 -29.10 -5.45
C THR A 181 -6.86 -29.98 -4.26
N GLU A 182 -7.81 -30.51 -3.53
CA GLU A 182 -7.52 -31.49 -2.51
C GLU A 182 -7.10 -32.80 -3.18
N HIS A 183 -5.86 -33.17 -3.01
CA HIS A 183 -5.44 -34.53 -3.28
C HIS A 183 -5.90 -35.43 -2.10
N PRO A 184 -6.52 -36.57 -2.33
CA PRO A 184 -6.87 -37.45 -1.24
C PRO A 184 -5.61 -37.79 -0.43
N PRO A 185 -5.71 -37.87 0.90
CA PRO A 185 -4.56 -38.22 1.72
C PRO A 185 -4.04 -39.58 1.29
N VAL A 186 -2.73 -39.75 1.21
CA VAL A 186 -2.08 -41.02 0.93
C VAL A 186 -2.46 -42.00 2.05
N GLN A 187 -3.42 -42.89 1.75
CA GLN A 187 -3.95 -43.82 2.75
C GLN A 187 -3.04 -45.01 3.04
N THR A 188 -2.07 -45.31 2.16
CA THR A 188 -1.20 -46.47 2.34
C THR A 188 0.19 -46.22 1.78
N ARG A 189 1.21 -46.42 2.59
CA ARG A 189 2.61 -46.50 2.16
C ARG A 189 2.99 -47.97 2.13
N VAL A 190 3.01 -48.63 0.95
CA VAL A 190 3.53 -49.99 0.80
C VAL A 190 5.05 -49.88 0.70
N ALA A 191 5.75 -50.36 1.71
CA ALA A 191 7.19 -50.56 1.62
C ALA A 191 7.45 -52.03 1.27
N GLU A 192 7.84 -52.29 0.02
CA GLU A 192 8.37 -53.61 -0.35
C GLU A 192 9.80 -53.75 0.20
N MET A 193 9.93 -54.52 1.27
CA MET A 193 11.28 -54.95 1.71
C MET A 193 11.70 -56.09 0.78
N GLY A 194 12.72 -55.84 -0.06
CA GLY A 194 13.31 -56.84 -0.90
C GLY A 194 13.85 -58.00 -0.06
N LYS A 195 13.48 -59.24 -0.43
CA LYS A 195 14.02 -60.48 0.16
C LYS A 195 15.51 -60.52 -0.13
N VAL A 196 16.33 -60.46 0.91
CA VAL A 196 17.75 -60.80 0.82
C VAL A 196 17.86 -62.28 0.45
N ARG A 197 18.42 -62.61 -0.72
CA ARG A 197 18.79 -64.00 -1.06
C ARG A 197 19.94 -64.42 -0.17
N PRO A 198 19.86 -65.54 0.55
CA PRO A 198 21.00 -66.13 1.22
C PRO A 198 21.97 -66.67 0.16
N GLN A 199 23.27 -66.43 0.37
CA GLN A 199 24.39 -67.03 -0.39
C GLN A 199 24.56 -68.49 -0.05
#